data_57a2714445b4e3e2deca5e532004daac
#
_entry.id   57a2714445b4e3e2deca5e532004daac
#
_cell.length_a   1.000
_cell.length_b   1.000
_cell.length_c   1.000
_cell.angle_alpha   90.00
_cell.angle_beta   90.00
_cell.angle_gamma   90.00
#
_symmetry.space_group_name_H-M   'P 1'
#
loop_
_entity.id
_entity.type
_entity.pdbx_description
1 polymer ?
#
loop_
_entity_poly.entity_id
_entity_poly.type
_entity_poly.pdbx_seq_one_letter_code
_entity_poly.pdbx_strand_id
1 'polypeptide(L)'
;MARRVAIIRGTSGRDKGKAYMLTEMPASQAERWAMRAIMAMASSGAEMPEGMEGAGLAGIASMVAGADPETPALAMLARGALELFSRVPFDVAEQLMADMFSCVQMIPDPARTDVVRYLIEDDIEEVATRLKLRAELLKLHLGFSSAAA
;
A
#
# COMPACT_ATOMS: atom_id res chain seq x y z
N MET A 1 6.31 -21.77 -4.02
CA MET A 1 7.00 -20.70 -3.28
C MET A 1 5.98 -19.86 -2.54
N ALA A 2 6.28 -19.52 -1.29
CA ALA A 2 5.37 -18.70 -0.50
C ALA A 2 5.37 -17.25 -0.98
N ARG A 3 4.19 -16.61 -0.96
CA ARG A 3 4.06 -15.18 -1.20
C ARG A 3 4.73 -14.40 -0.07
N ARG A 4 5.20 -13.20 -0.39
CA ARG A 4 5.80 -12.32 0.62
C ARG A 4 4.76 -11.92 1.66
N VAL A 5 5.19 -11.89 2.90
CA VAL A 5 4.36 -11.57 4.06
C VAL A 5 5.09 -10.55 4.92
N ALA A 6 4.37 -9.62 5.48
CA ALA A 6 4.89 -8.67 6.45
C ALA A 6 3.91 -8.56 7.63
N ILE A 7 4.45 -8.36 8.82
CA ILE A 7 3.65 -8.11 10.03
C ILE A 7 3.85 -6.66 10.42
N ILE A 8 2.75 -5.92 10.50
CA ILE A 8 2.76 -4.50 10.84
C ILE A 8 2.03 -4.32 12.17
N ARG A 9 2.62 -3.54 13.05
CA ARG A 9 2.04 -3.25 14.36
C ARG A 9 1.60 -1.79 14.42
N GLY A 10 0.45 -1.57 15.05
CA GLY A 10 -0.01 -0.23 15.38
C GLY A 10 0.89 0.40 16.43
N THR A 11 1.32 1.65 16.21
CA THR A 11 2.28 2.34 17.06
C THR A 11 1.68 3.51 17.82
N SER A 12 0.46 3.92 17.48
CA SER A 12 -0.17 5.11 18.08
C SER A 12 -1.68 4.99 18.10
N GLY A 13 -2.31 5.83 18.92
CA GLY A 13 -3.76 5.94 19.00
C GLY A 13 -4.44 4.67 19.51
N ARG A 14 -5.68 4.50 19.11
CA ARG A 14 -6.52 3.36 19.51
C ARG A 14 -6.05 2.03 18.93
N ASP A 15 -5.28 2.07 17.86
CA ASP A 15 -4.73 0.87 17.21
C ASP A 15 -3.37 0.45 17.79
N LYS A 16 -2.87 1.16 18.79
CA LYS A 16 -1.59 0.82 19.42
C LYS A 16 -1.60 -0.60 19.99
N GLY A 17 -0.61 -1.38 19.62
CA GLY A 17 -0.46 -2.77 20.06
C GLY A 17 -1.20 -3.79 19.23
N LYS A 18 -2.09 -3.37 18.32
CA LYS A 18 -2.72 -4.27 17.36
C LYS A 18 -1.71 -4.73 16.32
N ALA A 19 -1.88 -5.92 15.80
CA ALA A 19 -1.00 -6.49 14.76
C ALA A 19 -1.80 -6.92 13.55
N TYR A 20 -1.23 -6.68 12.37
CA TYR A 20 -1.85 -7.00 11.09
C TYR A 20 -0.88 -7.79 10.22
N MET A 21 -1.38 -8.79 9.52
CA MET A 21 -0.60 -9.54 8.55
C MET A 21 -0.92 -9.05 7.14
N LEU A 22 0.11 -8.66 6.41
CA LEU A 22 0.02 -8.30 5.01
C LEU A 22 0.57 -9.44 4.18
N THR A 23 -0.19 -9.88 3.19
CA THR A 23 0.23 -10.92 2.25
C THR A 23 0.15 -10.35 0.84
N GLU A 24 1.21 -10.45 0.05
CA GLU A 24 1.18 -9.95 -1.33
C GLU A 24 0.13 -10.68 -2.17
N MET A 25 -0.43 -9.97 -3.15
CA MET A 25 -1.34 -10.55 -4.13
C MET A 25 -0.61 -11.63 -4.96
N PRO A 26 -1.32 -12.65 -5.47
CA PRO A 26 -0.77 -13.49 -6.53
C PRO A 26 -0.34 -12.62 -7.72
N ALA A 27 0.69 -13.03 -8.43
CA ALA A 27 1.29 -12.24 -9.51
C ALA A 27 0.26 -11.77 -10.56
N SER A 28 -0.67 -12.62 -10.94
CA SER A 28 -1.73 -12.26 -11.92
C SER A 28 -2.68 -11.20 -11.38
N GLN A 29 -3.00 -11.24 -10.09
CA GLN A 29 -3.86 -10.26 -9.45
C GLN A 29 -3.13 -8.92 -9.29
N ALA A 30 -1.86 -8.96 -8.89
CA ALA A 30 -1.01 -7.77 -8.74
C ALA A 30 -0.83 -7.05 -10.09
N GLU A 31 -0.57 -7.79 -11.16
CA GLU A 31 -0.49 -7.26 -12.51
C GLU A 31 -1.79 -6.58 -12.94
N ARG A 32 -2.91 -7.23 -12.73
CA ARG A 32 -4.24 -6.69 -13.07
C ARG A 32 -4.53 -5.41 -12.28
N TRP A 33 -4.20 -5.40 -11.00
CA TRP A 33 -4.36 -4.22 -10.15
C TRP A 33 -3.49 -3.06 -10.66
N ALA A 34 -2.23 -3.32 -10.96
CA ALA A 34 -1.29 -2.32 -11.47
C ALA A 34 -1.74 -1.74 -12.83
N MET A 35 -2.20 -2.61 -13.73
CA MET A 35 -2.72 -2.17 -15.04
C MET A 35 -3.96 -1.30 -14.90
N ARG A 36 -4.88 -1.68 -14.02
CA ARG A 36 -6.09 -0.87 -13.76
C ARG A 36 -5.72 0.50 -13.18
N ALA A 37 -4.76 0.55 -12.26
CA ALA A 37 -4.29 1.81 -11.68
C ALA A 37 -3.64 2.72 -12.73
N ILE A 38 -2.78 2.17 -13.58
CA ILE A 38 -2.14 2.92 -14.67
C ILE A 38 -3.17 3.44 -15.67
N MET A 39 -4.12 2.60 -16.08
CA MET A 39 -5.19 2.99 -17.00
C MET A 39 -6.07 4.09 -16.42
N ALA A 40 -6.41 3.99 -15.14
CA ALA A 40 -7.21 5.01 -14.46
C ALA A 40 -6.48 6.36 -14.43
N MET A 41 -5.19 6.36 -14.15
CA MET A 41 -4.38 7.58 -14.18
C MET A 41 -4.25 8.15 -15.58
N ALA A 42 -4.00 7.32 -16.58
CA ALA A 42 -3.90 7.74 -17.98
C ALA A 42 -5.20 8.33 -18.52
N SER A 43 -6.33 7.70 -18.22
CA SER A 43 -7.65 8.17 -18.68
C SER A 43 -8.12 9.45 -17.99
N SER A 44 -7.57 9.77 -16.83
CA SER A 44 -7.89 11.01 -16.09
C SER A 44 -7.18 12.25 -16.63
N GLY A 45 -6.30 12.12 -17.62
CA GLY A 45 -5.49 13.22 -18.16
C GLY A 45 -4.36 13.66 -17.23
N ALA A 46 -4.01 12.81 -16.26
CA ALA A 46 -2.89 13.08 -15.38
C ALA A 46 -1.58 13.03 -16.18
N GLU A 47 -0.87 14.14 -16.20
CA GLU A 47 0.48 14.16 -16.73
C GLU A 47 1.41 13.47 -15.72
N MET A 48 2.24 12.57 -16.21
CA MET A 48 3.28 11.96 -15.40
C MET A 48 4.26 13.06 -14.98
N PRO A 49 4.68 13.13 -13.71
CA PRO A 49 5.70 14.06 -13.29
C PRO A 49 6.96 13.93 -14.13
N GLU A 50 7.58 15.08 -14.44
CA GLU A 50 8.85 15.10 -15.18
C GLU A 50 9.88 14.18 -14.49
N GLY A 51 10.52 13.33 -15.28
CA GLY A 51 11.49 12.35 -14.81
C GLY A 51 10.91 10.96 -14.56
N MET A 52 9.58 10.80 -14.58
CA MET A 52 8.94 9.48 -14.47
C MET A 52 8.55 8.89 -15.83
N GLU A 53 8.75 9.64 -16.91
CA GLU A 53 8.37 9.28 -18.29
C GLU A 53 9.19 8.12 -18.86
N GLY A 54 9.80 7.33 -18.27
CA GLY A 54 10.53 6.17 -18.79
C GLY A 54 10.77 5.11 -17.72
N ALA A 55 10.48 5.46 -16.49
CA ALA A 55 10.80 4.61 -15.35
C ALA A 55 9.61 3.74 -14.93
N GLY A 56 8.38 4.12 -15.31
CA GLY A 56 7.18 3.37 -14.99
C GLY A 56 7.05 3.07 -13.50
N LEU A 57 6.45 1.94 -13.18
CA LEU A 57 6.31 1.46 -11.80
C LEU A 57 7.67 1.25 -11.11
N ALA A 58 8.71 0.88 -11.87
CA ALA A 58 10.05 0.69 -11.31
C ALA A 58 10.66 1.99 -10.79
N GLY A 59 10.39 3.12 -11.44
CA GLY A 59 10.85 4.43 -10.99
C GLY A 59 10.15 4.89 -9.72
N ILE A 60 8.84 4.73 -9.65
CA ILE A 60 8.05 5.00 -8.45
C ILE A 60 8.56 4.11 -7.31
N ALA A 61 8.78 2.86 -7.62
CA ALA A 61 9.31 1.87 -6.71
C ALA A 61 10.66 2.30 -6.10
N SER A 62 11.59 2.74 -6.94
CA SER A 62 12.91 3.19 -6.51
C SER A 62 12.85 4.43 -5.62
N MET A 63 11.94 5.36 -5.91
CA MET A 63 11.74 6.56 -5.10
C MET A 63 11.17 6.21 -3.72
N VAL A 64 10.22 5.28 -3.66
CA VAL A 64 9.61 4.84 -2.40
C VAL A 64 10.62 4.05 -1.56
N ALA A 65 11.45 3.23 -2.19
CA ALA A 65 12.47 2.42 -1.49
C ALA A 65 13.57 3.26 -0.83
N GLY A 66 13.92 4.40 -1.45
CA GLY A 66 14.93 5.31 -0.93
C GLY A 66 14.41 6.33 0.08
N ALA A 67 13.11 6.38 0.31
CA ALA A 67 12.50 7.37 1.19
C ALA A 67 12.38 6.83 2.62
N ASP A 68 13.06 7.50 3.55
CA ASP A 68 12.83 7.36 4.97
C ASP A 68 11.40 7.85 5.29
N PRO A 69 10.61 7.13 6.09
CA PRO A 69 9.22 7.52 6.39
C PRO A 69 9.06 8.91 7.03
N GLU A 70 10.14 9.51 7.51
CA GLU A 70 10.11 10.83 8.15
C GLU A 70 10.67 11.95 7.26
N THR A 71 11.02 11.67 6.02
CA THR A 71 11.66 12.69 5.17
C THR A 71 10.68 13.51 4.33
N PRO A 72 11.04 14.76 4.00
CA PRO A 72 10.27 15.59 3.07
C PRO A 72 10.00 14.94 1.72
N ALA A 73 10.86 14.02 1.29
CA ALA A 73 10.71 13.29 0.03
C ALA A 73 9.44 12.41 0.03
N LEU A 74 9.11 11.75 1.14
CA LEU A 74 7.88 10.96 1.25
C LEU A 74 6.64 11.85 1.23
N ALA A 75 6.72 13.03 1.85
CA ALA A 75 5.62 14.01 1.82
C ALA A 75 5.37 14.52 0.39
N MET A 76 6.43 14.74 -0.40
CA MET A 76 6.31 15.13 -1.80
C MET A 76 5.72 14.01 -2.67
N LEU A 77 6.13 12.78 -2.43
CA LEU A 77 5.55 11.60 -3.10
C LEU A 77 4.08 11.42 -2.79
N ALA A 78 3.70 11.58 -1.52
CA ALA A 78 2.31 11.52 -1.09
C ALA A 78 1.48 12.62 -1.74
N ARG A 79 2.03 13.84 -1.88
CA ARG A 79 1.38 14.94 -2.58
C ARG A 79 1.20 14.64 -4.07
N GLY A 80 2.24 14.18 -4.73
CA GLY A 80 2.18 13.81 -6.14
C GLY A 80 1.18 12.70 -6.40
N ALA A 81 1.15 11.69 -5.56
CA ALA A 81 0.17 10.62 -5.61
C ALA A 81 -1.24 11.16 -5.38
N LEU A 82 -1.42 12.06 -4.42
CA LEU A 82 -2.72 12.67 -4.15
C LEU A 82 -3.23 13.51 -5.33
N GLU A 83 -2.34 14.27 -5.98
CA GLU A 83 -2.68 15.03 -7.18
C GLU A 83 -3.08 14.13 -8.34
N LEU A 84 -2.37 13.04 -8.55
CA LEU A 84 -2.72 12.04 -9.56
C LEU A 84 -4.06 11.39 -9.26
N PHE A 85 -4.27 10.99 -8.02
CA PHE A 85 -5.53 10.37 -7.57
C PHE A 85 -6.70 11.34 -7.58
N SER A 86 -6.48 12.63 -7.40
CA SER A 86 -7.57 13.63 -7.42
C SER A 86 -8.26 13.73 -8.78
N ARG A 87 -7.61 13.30 -9.85
CA ARG A 87 -8.15 13.31 -11.21
C ARG A 87 -8.84 12.01 -11.60
N VAL A 88 -8.64 10.95 -10.81
CA VAL A 88 -9.31 9.67 -11.03
C VAL A 88 -10.71 9.73 -10.42
N PRO A 89 -11.76 9.22 -11.09
CA PRO A 89 -13.09 9.13 -10.49
C PRO A 89 -13.06 8.37 -9.17
N PHE A 90 -13.77 8.87 -8.17
CA PHE A 90 -13.71 8.33 -6.81
C PHE A 90 -14.10 6.86 -6.74
N ASP A 91 -15.09 6.43 -7.49
CA ASP A 91 -15.55 5.04 -7.54
C ASP A 91 -14.43 4.08 -8.02
N VAL A 92 -13.64 4.51 -9.01
CA VAL A 92 -12.51 3.72 -9.52
C VAL A 92 -11.39 3.66 -8.49
N ALA A 93 -11.04 4.80 -7.89
CA ALA A 93 -10.02 4.87 -6.85
C ALA A 93 -10.42 4.06 -5.62
N GLU A 94 -11.68 4.14 -5.19
CA GLU A 94 -12.20 3.39 -4.07
C GLU A 94 -12.08 1.88 -4.27
N GLN A 95 -12.43 1.39 -5.47
CA GLN A 95 -12.33 -0.02 -5.79
C GLN A 95 -10.86 -0.51 -5.76
N LEU A 96 -9.95 0.28 -6.32
CA LEU A 96 -8.51 -0.03 -6.27
C LEU A 96 -7.99 -0.09 -4.84
N MET A 97 -8.43 0.84 -4.00
CA MET A 97 -8.06 0.88 -2.59
C MET A 97 -8.65 -0.31 -1.80
N ALA A 98 -9.89 -0.69 -2.10
CA ALA A 98 -10.53 -1.85 -1.47
C ALA A 98 -9.83 -3.16 -1.85
N ASP A 99 -9.48 -3.32 -3.11
CA ASP A 99 -8.75 -4.50 -3.59
C ASP A 99 -7.39 -4.64 -2.88
N MET A 100 -6.71 -3.53 -2.65
CA MET A 100 -5.45 -3.52 -1.90
C MET A 100 -5.64 -4.00 -0.46
N PHE A 101 -6.72 -3.59 0.20
CA PHE A 101 -7.02 -4.00 1.58
C PHE A 101 -7.40 -5.48 1.71
N SER A 102 -7.75 -6.16 0.64
CA SER A 102 -7.95 -7.60 0.65
C SER A 102 -6.70 -8.40 1.06
N CYS A 103 -5.54 -7.75 1.00
CA CYS A 103 -4.25 -8.32 1.41
C CYS A 103 -4.00 -8.24 2.93
N VAL A 104 -4.86 -7.55 3.68
CA VAL A 104 -4.69 -7.32 5.12
C VAL A 104 -5.54 -8.31 5.90
N GLN A 105 -4.90 -8.99 6.87
CA GLN A 105 -5.59 -9.85 7.84
C GLN A 105 -5.29 -9.36 9.24
N MET A 106 -6.20 -9.61 10.16
CA MET A 106 -6.01 -9.28 11.58
C MET A 106 -5.31 -10.42 12.29
N ILE A 107 -4.34 -10.09 13.13
CA ILE A 107 -3.74 -11.00 14.09
C ILE A 107 -4.42 -10.72 15.44
N PRO A 108 -5.37 -11.58 15.89
CA PRO A 108 -6.15 -11.29 17.10
C PRO A 108 -5.30 -11.21 18.37
N ASP A 109 -4.29 -12.07 18.46
CA ASP A 109 -3.34 -12.05 19.57
C ASP A 109 -1.95 -11.66 19.01
N PRO A 110 -1.45 -10.45 19.31
CA PRO A 110 -0.15 -10.01 18.80
C PRO A 110 1.04 -10.92 19.18
N ALA A 111 0.88 -11.74 20.22
CA ALA A 111 1.88 -12.72 20.61
C ALA A 111 1.84 -13.99 19.76
N ARG A 112 0.78 -14.23 19.03
CA ARG A 112 0.56 -15.42 18.20
C ARG A 112 0.33 -15.04 16.75
N THR A 113 1.41 -14.73 16.05
CA THR A 113 1.38 -14.28 14.65
C THR A 113 1.01 -15.38 13.65
N ASP A 114 0.95 -16.62 14.09
CA ASP A 114 0.51 -17.78 13.30
C ASP A 114 -1.02 -17.88 13.16
N VAL A 115 -1.77 -17.14 13.99
CA VAL A 115 -3.24 -17.12 13.95
C VAL A 115 -3.71 -15.82 13.34
N VAL A 116 -4.42 -15.92 12.22
CA VAL A 116 -4.98 -14.77 11.50
C VAL A 116 -6.45 -14.98 11.20
N ARG A 117 -7.18 -13.91 11.02
CA ARG A 117 -8.57 -13.92 10.55
C ARG A 117 -8.82 -12.77 9.59
N TYR A 118 -9.94 -12.79 8.90
CA TYR A 118 -10.35 -11.69 8.06
C TYR A 118 -10.52 -10.40 8.86
N LEU A 119 -10.18 -9.29 8.22
CA LEU A 119 -10.34 -7.96 8.78
C LEU A 119 -11.83 -7.61 8.88
N ILE A 120 -12.23 -7.04 10.00
CA ILE A 120 -13.56 -6.45 10.20
C ILE A 120 -13.41 -4.94 10.44
N GLU A 121 -14.49 -4.19 10.33
CA GLU A 121 -14.48 -2.73 10.38
C GLU A 121 -13.80 -2.18 11.65
N ASP A 122 -14.09 -2.76 12.81
CA ASP A 122 -13.58 -2.30 14.10
C ASP A 122 -12.11 -2.65 14.37
N ASP A 123 -11.49 -3.43 13.52
CA ASP A 123 -10.08 -3.80 13.69
C ASP A 123 -9.13 -2.62 13.48
N ILE A 124 -9.52 -1.65 12.66
CA ILE A 124 -8.76 -0.43 12.42
C ILE A 124 -9.63 0.76 12.78
N GLU A 125 -9.25 1.44 13.84
CA GLU A 125 -10.01 2.58 14.36
C GLU A 125 -9.43 3.93 13.95
N GLU A 126 -8.18 3.95 13.44
CA GLU A 126 -7.49 5.18 13.06
C GLU A 126 -7.23 5.24 11.55
N VAL A 127 -7.52 6.39 10.96
CA VAL A 127 -7.21 6.65 9.54
C VAL A 127 -5.70 6.55 9.28
N ALA A 128 -4.90 7.03 10.23
CA ALA A 128 -3.44 6.95 10.14
C ALA A 128 -2.96 5.49 10.00
N THR A 129 -3.58 4.55 10.70
CA THR A 129 -3.27 3.12 10.60
C THR A 129 -3.60 2.61 9.19
N ARG A 130 -4.74 3.01 8.63
CA ARG A 130 -5.12 2.61 7.27
C ARG A 130 -4.10 3.09 6.24
N LEU A 131 -3.67 4.35 6.36
CA LEU A 131 -2.66 4.93 5.46
C LEU A 131 -1.31 4.24 5.59
N LYS A 132 -0.91 3.93 6.82
CA LYS A 132 0.32 3.17 7.08
C LYS A 132 0.27 1.78 6.43
N LEU A 133 -0.83 1.07 6.60
CA LEU A 133 -1.02 -0.25 6.00
C LEU A 133 -0.96 -0.19 4.47
N ARG A 134 -1.54 0.85 3.85
CA ARG A 134 -1.45 1.05 2.39
C ARG A 134 -0.01 1.26 1.93
N ALA A 135 0.75 2.07 2.66
CA ALA A 135 2.15 2.31 2.35
C ALA A 135 2.97 1.02 2.45
N GLU A 136 2.74 0.25 3.49
CA GLU A 136 3.43 -1.03 3.69
C GLU A 136 3.03 -2.08 2.65
N LEU A 137 1.77 -2.09 2.22
CA LEU A 137 1.32 -2.95 1.12
C LEU A 137 2.03 -2.61 -0.19
N LEU A 138 2.18 -1.33 -0.50
CA LEU A 138 2.94 -0.90 -1.67
C LEU A 138 4.38 -1.36 -1.61
N LYS A 139 5.04 -1.17 -0.48
CA LYS A 139 6.42 -1.65 -0.27
C LYS A 139 6.53 -3.16 -0.46
N LEU A 140 5.59 -3.91 0.07
CA LEU A 140 5.57 -5.36 -0.04
C LEU A 140 5.47 -5.83 -1.49
N HIS A 141 4.57 -5.22 -2.27
CA HIS A 141 4.36 -5.57 -3.67
C HIS A 141 5.51 -5.14 -4.57
N LEU A 142 6.16 -4.02 -4.25
CA LEU A 142 7.29 -3.50 -5.01
C LEU A 142 8.62 -4.19 -4.66
N GLY A 143 8.62 -5.09 -3.72
CA GLY A 143 9.80 -5.89 -3.38
C GLY A 143 10.81 -5.20 -2.48
N PHE A 144 10.43 -4.10 -1.85
CA PHE A 144 11.31 -3.32 -0.97
C PHE A 144 11.18 -3.67 0.50
N SER A 145 10.53 -4.77 0.80
CA SER A 145 10.47 -5.23 2.18
C SER A 145 11.84 -5.78 2.56
N SER A 146 12.51 -5.10 3.46
CA SER A 146 13.75 -5.59 4.09
C SER A 146 13.50 -6.83 4.93
N ALA A 147 12.26 -7.23 5.14
CA ALA A 147 11.88 -8.43 5.85
C ALA A 147 12.09 -9.71 5.04
N ALA A 148 12.59 -9.60 3.81
CA ALA A 148 12.99 -10.74 3.00
C ALA A 148 14.42 -11.24 3.31
N ALA A 149 15.06 -10.66 4.31
CA ALA A 149 16.35 -11.13 4.78
C ALA A 149 16.18 -12.27 5.78
#